data_5f958cd53f87a607b4a158a2bab5b477
#
_entry.id   5f958cd53f87a607b4a158a2bab5b477
#
_cell.length_a   1.000
_cell.length_b   1.000
_cell.length_c   1.000
_cell.angle_alpha   90.00
_cell.angle_beta   90.00
_cell.angle_gamma   90.00
#
_symmetry.space_group_name_H-M   'P 1'
#
loop_
_entity.id
_entity.type
_entity.pdbx_description
1 polymer ?
#
loop_
_entity_poly.entity_id
_entity_poly.type
_entity_poly.pdbx_seq_one_letter_code
_entity_poly.pdbx_strand_id
1 'polypeptide(L)'
;MLEKETLSRLVMTMTQDIESNKKKLLNAFGNINIKDDSNQSLLHIFVDEKYDEARCFLVIRTLLEMGLNPNSEDDFKYNFIQTALYAGYSETFILNIVKEAFKYYLYVNHQDSDKDTVIHTAIYSDDYLGKIDELLKIYISYGFDIDLICKEGRNIIEAMEFQYDKYKEDDVKRLKAIYDGRKKVLKERNKEIYNTPKENKINLINSKNLKQKEEKPKQIEREPINQKLIEQLEQFGEVLNYRKYSSCPTIGREEEVMKIMVALAKDTTSPILVGESGVGKTAIADEIAYRISTGTVPKFLQGKIILEINPETIAEGCEYVGKFEEKVSRLLKLVEQNNVILLIKEIHTVHGPGTTSKNNNDFASILKKQLDRKSLKVIGTTTKQEYTEYFSKTALKRRFDTIVIEEPNEDL
;
A
#
# COMPACT_ATOMS: atom_id res chain seq x y z
N MET A 1 11.75 -19.84 -21.27
CA MET A 1 10.32 -19.71 -20.96
C MET A 1 9.53 -20.84 -21.58
N LEU A 2 8.33 -21.17 -21.05
CA LEU A 2 7.50 -22.23 -21.66
C LEU A 2 6.93 -21.74 -22.99
N GLU A 3 6.84 -22.66 -23.98
CA GLU A 3 6.21 -22.34 -25.25
C GLU A 3 4.72 -22.02 -25.07
N LYS A 4 4.16 -21.17 -25.91
CA LYS A 4 2.75 -20.72 -25.91
C LYS A 4 1.76 -21.90 -25.81
N GLU A 5 2.01 -22.98 -26.54
CA GLU A 5 1.18 -24.19 -26.50
C GLU A 5 1.17 -24.84 -25.12
N THR A 6 2.31 -24.85 -24.45
CA THR A 6 2.44 -25.38 -23.08
C THR A 6 1.70 -24.50 -22.06
N LEU A 7 1.78 -23.17 -22.22
CA LEU A 7 1.02 -22.21 -21.38
C LEU A 7 -0.49 -22.39 -21.58
N SER A 8 -0.94 -22.50 -22.83
CA SER A 8 -2.35 -22.77 -23.14
C SER A 8 -2.86 -24.06 -22.51
N ARG A 9 -2.10 -25.14 -22.62
CA ARG A 9 -2.44 -26.43 -21.97
C ARG A 9 -2.50 -26.27 -20.45
N LEU A 10 -1.56 -25.57 -19.85
CA LEU A 10 -1.55 -25.31 -18.40
C LEU A 10 -2.80 -24.56 -17.95
N VAL A 11 -3.17 -23.48 -18.65
CA VAL A 11 -4.40 -22.70 -18.39
C VAL A 11 -5.63 -23.63 -18.43
N MET A 12 -5.72 -24.49 -19.42
CA MET A 12 -6.84 -25.43 -19.56
C MET A 12 -6.96 -26.46 -18.44
N THR A 13 -5.92 -26.68 -17.65
CA THR A 13 -5.95 -27.58 -16.48
C THR A 13 -6.41 -26.93 -15.18
N MET A 14 -6.55 -25.60 -15.15
CA MET A 14 -6.92 -24.86 -13.93
C MET A 14 -8.34 -25.19 -13.47
N THR A 15 -8.52 -25.25 -12.18
CA THR A 15 -9.77 -25.60 -11.49
C THR A 15 -10.06 -24.62 -10.35
N GLN A 16 -11.20 -24.75 -9.67
CA GLN A 16 -11.52 -23.97 -8.48
C GLN A 16 -10.65 -24.34 -7.26
N ASP A 17 -9.93 -25.46 -7.30
CA ASP A 17 -9.01 -25.89 -6.26
C ASP A 17 -7.66 -25.17 -6.39
N ILE A 18 -7.49 -24.14 -5.58
CA ILE A 18 -6.31 -23.26 -5.60
C ILE A 18 -5.03 -24.05 -5.21
N GLU A 19 -5.10 -24.94 -4.25
CA GLU A 19 -3.92 -25.72 -3.84
C GLU A 19 -3.45 -26.65 -4.94
N SER A 20 -4.37 -27.25 -5.70
CA SER A 20 -4.03 -28.00 -6.91
C SER A 20 -3.39 -27.10 -7.97
N ASN A 21 -3.92 -25.90 -8.19
CA ASN A 21 -3.38 -24.95 -9.15
C ASN A 21 -1.98 -24.46 -8.76
N LYS A 22 -1.72 -24.16 -7.48
CA LYS A 22 -0.38 -23.81 -6.98
C LYS A 22 0.66 -24.89 -7.33
N LYS A 23 0.32 -26.17 -7.09
CA LYS A 23 1.20 -27.29 -7.45
C LYS A 23 1.50 -27.35 -8.94
N LYS A 24 0.49 -27.14 -9.81
CA LYS A 24 0.67 -27.14 -11.27
C LYS A 24 1.60 -26.01 -11.72
N LEU A 25 1.41 -24.81 -11.19
CA LEU A 25 2.25 -23.64 -11.50
C LEU A 25 3.70 -23.85 -11.02
N LEU A 26 3.90 -24.35 -9.80
CA LEU A 26 5.24 -24.68 -9.30
C LEU A 26 5.92 -25.77 -10.09
N ASN A 27 5.19 -26.81 -10.50
CA ASN A 27 5.74 -27.88 -11.35
C ASN A 27 6.13 -27.36 -12.76
N ALA A 28 5.38 -26.40 -13.31
CA ALA A 28 5.65 -25.85 -14.62
C ALA A 28 6.84 -24.85 -14.63
N PHE A 29 6.96 -24.04 -13.60
CA PHE A 29 7.92 -22.92 -13.57
C PHE A 29 9.04 -23.06 -12.53
N GLY A 30 8.88 -23.93 -11.53
CA GLY A 30 9.80 -24.06 -10.39
C GLY A 30 9.82 -22.83 -9.47
N ASN A 31 9.89 -21.63 -10.04
CA ASN A 31 9.83 -20.34 -9.38
C ASN A 31 8.82 -19.45 -10.08
N ILE A 32 7.89 -18.85 -9.32
CA ILE A 32 6.87 -17.96 -9.89
C ILE A 32 7.35 -16.51 -10.09
N ASN A 33 8.44 -16.12 -9.43
CA ASN A 33 9.02 -14.77 -9.54
C ASN A 33 10.00 -14.66 -10.73
N ILE A 34 9.69 -15.32 -11.81
CA ILE A 34 10.45 -15.22 -13.06
C ILE A 34 9.91 -14.08 -13.91
N LYS A 35 10.80 -13.51 -14.72
CA LYS A 35 10.45 -12.52 -15.75
C LYS A 35 11.05 -12.98 -17.07
N ASP A 36 10.43 -12.55 -18.17
CA ASP A 36 10.96 -12.77 -19.52
C ASP A 36 11.95 -11.68 -19.95
N ASP A 37 12.36 -11.72 -21.22
CA ASP A 37 13.31 -10.78 -21.81
C ASP A 37 12.74 -9.36 -21.96
N SER A 38 11.42 -9.19 -21.87
CA SER A 38 10.67 -7.92 -21.85
C SER A 38 10.26 -7.49 -20.43
N ASN A 39 10.92 -8.05 -19.42
CA ASN A 39 10.66 -7.80 -18.00
C ASN A 39 9.23 -8.17 -17.54
N GLN A 40 8.46 -8.91 -18.35
CA GLN A 40 7.10 -9.35 -18.01
C GLN A 40 7.11 -10.42 -16.92
N SER A 41 6.31 -10.20 -15.88
CA SER A 41 6.05 -11.23 -14.86
C SER A 41 5.07 -12.29 -15.38
N LEU A 42 4.89 -13.39 -14.65
CA LEU A 42 3.88 -14.39 -15.01
C LEU A 42 2.45 -13.82 -15.11
N LEU A 43 2.13 -12.76 -14.37
CA LEU A 43 0.82 -12.09 -14.50
C LEU A 43 0.66 -11.48 -15.89
N HIS A 44 1.69 -10.79 -16.43
CA HIS A 44 1.68 -10.24 -17.78
C HIS A 44 1.60 -11.35 -18.82
N ILE A 45 2.46 -12.36 -18.73
CA ILE A 45 2.54 -13.48 -19.67
C ILE A 45 1.19 -14.19 -19.81
N PHE A 46 0.46 -14.37 -18.71
CA PHE A 46 -0.83 -15.05 -18.76
C PHE A 46 -1.99 -14.17 -19.25
N VAL A 47 -1.84 -12.85 -19.30
CA VAL A 47 -2.85 -11.95 -19.88
C VAL A 47 -2.48 -11.42 -21.25
N ASP A 48 -1.22 -11.50 -21.67
CA ASP A 48 -0.76 -11.04 -23.00
C ASP A 48 -1.40 -11.84 -24.12
N GLU A 49 -1.66 -13.12 -23.89
CA GLU A 49 -2.33 -14.02 -24.82
C GLU A 49 -3.80 -14.22 -24.40
N LYS A 50 -4.72 -14.01 -25.33
CA LYS A 50 -6.16 -14.14 -25.06
C LYS A 50 -6.58 -15.59 -24.84
N TYR A 51 -6.50 -16.07 -23.60
CA TYR A 51 -6.97 -17.38 -23.18
C TYR A 51 -8.47 -17.37 -22.83
N ASP A 52 -9.02 -18.57 -22.51
CA ASP A 52 -10.33 -18.68 -21.86
C ASP A 52 -10.36 -17.86 -20.57
N GLU A 53 -11.25 -16.87 -20.50
CA GLU A 53 -11.28 -15.87 -19.43
C GLU A 53 -11.51 -16.48 -18.04
N ALA A 54 -12.40 -17.48 -17.95
CA ALA A 54 -12.71 -18.11 -16.66
C ALA A 54 -11.47 -18.85 -16.11
N ARG A 55 -10.71 -19.54 -16.96
CA ARG A 55 -9.51 -20.27 -16.57
C ARG A 55 -8.32 -19.36 -16.36
N CYS A 56 -8.17 -18.34 -17.21
CA CYS A 56 -7.16 -17.30 -17.03
C CYS A 56 -7.34 -16.60 -15.68
N PHE A 57 -8.57 -16.27 -15.30
CA PHE A 57 -8.88 -15.72 -13.99
C PHE A 57 -8.41 -16.63 -12.83
N LEU A 58 -8.57 -17.93 -12.94
CA LEU A 58 -8.08 -18.88 -11.93
C LEU A 58 -6.55 -18.89 -11.83
N VAL A 59 -5.84 -18.74 -12.96
CA VAL A 59 -4.37 -18.58 -12.96
C VAL A 59 -3.97 -17.31 -12.22
N ILE A 60 -4.53 -16.16 -12.66
CA ILE A 60 -4.24 -14.84 -12.05
C ILE A 60 -4.48 -14.88 -10.55
N ARG A 61 -5.65 -15.34 -10.12
CA ARG A 61 -5.99 -15.48 -8.70
C ARG A 61 -5.00 -16.35 -7.96
N THR A 62 -4.62 -17.50 -8.52
CA THR A 62 -3.66 -18.41 -7.89
C THR A 62 -2.27 -17.75 -7.76
N LEU A 63 -1.79 -17.07 -8.79
CA LEU A 63 -0.50 -16.37 -8.77
C LEU A 63 -0.49 -15.26 -7.73
N LEU A 64 -1.56 -14.48 -7.62
CA LEU A 64 -1.72 -13.44 -6.59
C LEU A 64 -1.75 -14.05 -5.17
N GLU A 65 -2.44 -15.16 -4.97
CA GLU A 65 -2.43 -15.89 -3.68
C GLU A 65 -1.06 -16.50 -3.35
N MET A 66 -0.24 -16.82 -4.34
CA MET A 66 1.15 -17.26 -4.16
C MET A 66 2.10 -16.10 -3.87
N GLY A 67 1.61 -14.86 -3.87
CA GLY A 67 2.37 -13.66 -3.52
C GLY A 67 3.03 -12.96 -4.70
N LEU A 68 2.61 -13.21 -5.93
CA LEU A 68 3.06 -12.41 -7.06
C LEU A 68 2.59 -10.96 -6.89
N ASN A 69 3.51 -10.02 -7.16
CA ASN A 69 3.23 -8.60 -7.06
C ASN A 69 2.35 -8.13 -8.23
N PRO A 70 1.09 -7.67 -7.99
CA PRO A 70 0.23 -7.15 -9.05
C PRO A 70 0.74 -5.84 -9.68
N ASN A 71 1.72 -5.18 -9.04
CA ASN A 71 2.34 -3.94 -9.50
C ASN A 71 3.68 -4.18 -10.21
N SER A 72 3.97 -5.43 -10.60
CA SER A 72 5.12 -5.70 -11.47
C SER A 72 4.93 -4.98 -12.79
N GLU A 73 5.99 -4.33 -13.25
CA GLU A 73 6.03 -3.59 -14.51
C GLU A 73 6.85 -4.35 -15.53
N ASP A 74 6.45 -4.24 -16.81
CA ASP A 74 7.26 -4.62 -17.96
C ASP A 74 8.19 -3.47 -18.40
N ASP A 75 8.85 -3.59 -19.53
CA ASP A 75 9.78 -2.58 -20.08
C ASP A 75 9.08 -1.26 -20.47
N PHE A 76 7.77 -1.28 -20.71
CA PHE A 76 6.94 -0.10 -20.98
C PHE A 76 6.30 0.46 -19.70
N LYS A 77 6.64 -0.09 -18.54
CA LYS A 77 6.01 0.18 -17.25
C LYS A 77 4.52 -0.18 -17.20
N TYR A 78 4.02 -1.04 -18.07
CA TYR A 78 2.66 -1.56 -17.96
C TYR A 78 2.56 -2.49 -16.75
N ASN A 79 1.48 -2.38 -15.99
CA ASN A 79 1.08 -3.46 -15.12
C ASN A 79 0.23 -4.48 -15.91
N PHE A 80 0.03 -5.66 -15.35
CA PHE A 80 -0.70 -6.73 -16.06
C PHE A 80 -2.16 -6.39 -16.41
N ILE A 81 -2.80 -5.41 -15.74
CA ILE A 81 -4.15 -4.93 -16.10
C ILE A 81 -4.11 -4.16 -17.42
N GLN A 82 -3.09 -3.29 -17.60
CA GLN A 82 -2.90 -2.57 -18.87
C GLN A 82 -2.58 -3.55 -20.01
N THR A 83 -1.73 -4.54 -19.76
CA THR A 83 -1.47 -5.63 -20.73
C THR A 83 -2.77 -6.36 -21.10
N ALA A 84 -3.62 -6.69 -20.12
CA ALA A 84 -4.91 -7.35 -20.38
C ALA A 84 -5.88 -6.48 -21.19
N LEU A 85 -5.87 -5.15 -21.00
CA LEU A 85 -6.65 -4.20 -21.78
C LEU A 85 -6.20 -4.21 -23.25
N TYR A 86 -4.89 -4.18 -23.51
CA TYR A 86 -4.34 -4.27 -24.86
C TYR A 86 -4.56 -5.63 -25.53
N ALA A 87 -4.61 -6.72 -24.76
CA ALA A 87 -4.93 -8.05 -25.27
C ALA A 87 -6.41 -8.21 -25.66
N GLY A 88 -7.29 -7.22 -25.37
CA GLY A 88 -8.68 -7.19 -25.79
C GLY A 88 -9.57 -8.18 -25.04
N TYR A 89 -9.34 -8.40 -23.75
CA TYR A 89 -10.23 -9.18 -22.89
C TYR A 89 -11.57 -8.46 -22.66
N SER A 90 -12.61 -9.24 -22.34
CA SER A 90 -13.94 -8.66 -22.08
C SER A 90 -13.90 -7.70 -20.87
N GLU A 91 -14.78 -6.69 -20.92
CA GLU A 91 -14.97 -5.74 -19.80
C GLU A 91 -15.22 -6.45 -18.47
N THR A 92 -16.01 -7.53 -18.50
CA THR A 92 -16.32 -8.33 -17.30
C THR A 92 -15.05 -8.99 -16.74
N PHE A 93 -14.19 -9.52 -17.61
CA PHE A 93 -12.92 -10.10 -17.19
C PHE A 93 -12.00 -9.04 -16.55
N ILE A 94 -11.84 -7.88 -17.23
CA ILE A 94 -11.04 -6.76 -16.70
C ILE A 94 -11.54 -6.33 -15.31
N LEU A 95 -12.85 -6.12 -15.13
CA LEU A 95 -13.41 -5.78 -13.83
C LEU A 95 -13.14 -6.84 -12.76
N ASN A 96 -13.18 -8.11 -13.12
CA ASN A 96 -12.93 -9.21 -12.19
C ASN A 96 -11.45 -9.28 -11.77
N ILE A 97 -10.49 -9.18 -12.71
CA ILE A 97 -9.07 -9.19 -12.38
C ILE A 97 -8.65 -7.95 -11.59
N VAL A 98 -9.24 -6.78 -11.88
CA VAL A 98 -9.03 -5.55 -11.10
C VAL A 98 -9.52 -5.72 -9.66
N LYS A 99 -10.74 -6.20 -9.46
CA LYS A 99 -11.30 -6.46 -8.11
C LYS A 99 -10.46 -7.48 -7.34
N GLU A 100 -9.96 -8.52 -8.03
CA GLU A 100 -9.08 -9.50 -7.42
C GLU A 100 -7.73 -8.89 -7.06
N ALA A 101 -7.09 -8.16 -7.99
CA ALA A 101 -5.78 -7.55 -7.79
C ALA A 101 -5.78 -6.52 -6.64
N PHE A 102 -6.87 -5.78 -6.44
CA PHE A 102 -6.99 -4.88 -5.27
C PHE A 102 -6.97 -5.59 -3.93
N LYS A 103 -7.31 -6.87 -3.85
CA LYS A 103 -7.12 -7.67 -2.61
C LYS A 103 -5.64 -7.92 -2.30
N TYR A 104 -4.79 -7.83 -3.32
CA TYR A 104 -3.34 -8.07 -3.27
C TYR A 104 -2.54 -6.81 -3.59
N TYR A 105 -3.13 -5.62 -3.38
CA TYR A 105 -2.47 -4.30 -3.37
C TYR A 105 -2.08 -3.78 -4.74
N LEU A 106 -2.98 -3.91 -5.70
CA LEU A 106 -2.85 -3.17 -6.95
C LEU A 106 -2.73 -1.67 -6.65
N TYR A 107 -1.68 -1.04 -7.18
CA TYR A 107 -1.47 0.39 -7.02
C TYR A 107 -2.46 1.16 -7.89
N VAL A 108 -3.31 1.94 -7.22
CA VAL A 108 -4.46 2.61 -7.86
C VAL A 108 -4.07 3.73 -8.81
N ASN A 109 -2.95 4.42 -8.55
CA ASN A 109 -2.45 5.57 -9.31
C ASN A 109 -1.25 5.22 -10.20
N HIS A 110 -1.09 3.95 -10.54
CA HIS A 110 -0.02 3.52 -11.44
C HIS A 110 -0.10 4.26 -12.77
N GLN A 111 1.04 4.72 -13.26
CA GLN A 111 1.21 5.35 -14.57
C GLN A 111 2.35 4.66 -15.32
N ASP A 112 2.11 4.31 -16.58
CA ASP A 112 3.11 3.70 -17.47
C ASP A 112 4.11 4.73 -18.01
N SER A 113 4.93 4.35 -19.00
CA SER A 113 5.92 5.23 -19.64
C SER A 113 5.32 6.45 -20.34
N ASP A 114 4.06 6.39 -20.75
CA ASP A 114 3.33 7.48 -21.36
C ASP A 114 2.46 8.24 -20.32
N LYS A 115 2.68 7.98 -19.04
CA LYS A 115 1.91 8.51 -17.91
C LYS A 115 0.43 8.13 -17.96
N ASP A 116 0.07 7.10 -18.72
CA ASP A 116 -1.28 6.61 -18.75
C ASP A 116 -1.58 5.77 -17.50
N THR A 117 -2.66 6.10 -16.83
CA THR A 117 -3.23 5.24 -15.79
C THR A 117 -4.03 4.11 -16.45
N VAL A 118 -4.36 3.06 -15.70
CA VAL A 118 -5.26 2.00 -16.19
C VAL A 118 -6.57 2.58 -16.76
N ILE A 119 -7.08 3.68 -16.20
CA ILE A 119 -8.29 4.35 -16.71
C ILE A 119 -8.01 5.01 -18.07
N HIS A 120 -6.87 5.70 -18.25
CA HIS A 120 -6.46 6.24 -19.55
C HIS A 120 -6.30 5.13 -20.58
N THR A 121 -5.59 4.06 -20.23
CA THR A 121 -5.43 2.89 -21.09
C THR A 121 -6.78 2.31 -21.51
N ALA A 122 -7.75 2.18 -20.59
CA ALA A 122 -9.09 1.71 -20.92
C ALA A 122 -9.84 2.67 -21.85
N ILE A 123 -9.65 3.99 -21.72
CA ILE A 123 -10.23 5.01 -22.61
C ILE A 123 -9.66 4.87 -24.02
N TYR A 124 -8.35 4.68 -24.13
CA TYR A 124 -7.66 4.59 -25.42
C TYR A 124 -7.77 3.21 -26.08
N SER A 125 -8.01 2.14 -25.32
CA SER A 125 -8.19 0.77 -25.84
C SER A 125 -9.44 0.67 -26.71
N ASP A 126 -9.31 0.04 -27.90
CA ASP A 126 -10.42 -0.09 -28.85
C ASP A 126 -11.53 -1.04 -28.38
N ASP A 127 -11.23 -1.95 -27.47
CA ASP A 127 -12.10 -3.03 -27.05
C ASP A 127 -12.87 -2.75 -25.74
N TYR A 128 -12.55 -1.67 -24.99
CA TYR A 128 -13.18 -1.36 -23.71
C TYR A 128 -14.10 -0.15 -23.79
N LEU A 129 -15.38 -0.35 -24.12
CA LEU A 129 -16.30 0.72 -24.44
C LEU A 129 -17.48 0.92 -23.45
N GLY A 130 -17.96 -0.15 -22.81
CA GLY A 130 -19.26 -0.12 -22.14
C GLY A 130 -19.24 0.13 -20.63
N LYS A 131 -18.17 -0.28 -19.92
CA LYS A 131 -18.15 -0.31 -18.45
C LYS A 131 -17.03 0.55 -17.82
N ILE A 132 -16.55 1.55 -18.54
CA ILE A 132 -15.51 2.45 -18.03
C ILE A 132 -15.93 3.21 -16.77
N ASP A 133 -17.21 3.53 -16.66
CA ASP A 133 -17.78 4.14 -15.47
C ASP A 133 -17.76 3.21 -14.24
N GLU A 134 -17.96 1.91 -14.45
CA GLU A 134 -17.81 0.89 -13.41
C GLU A 134 -16.35 0.74 -12.96
N LEU A 135 -15.40 0.70 -13.90
CA LEU A 135 -13.97 0.65 -13.65
C LEU A 135 -13.53 1.87 -12.85
N LEU A 136 -13.92 3.08 -13.28
CA LEU A 136 -13.59 4.32 -12.58
C LEU A 136 -14.16 4.34 -11.15
N LYS A 137 -15.41 3.89 -10.94
CA LYS A 137 -16.01 3.79 -9.60
C LYS A 137 -15.20 2.87 -8.69
N ILE A 138 -14.72 1.73 -9.21
CA ILE A 138 -13.85 0.82 -8.46
C ILE A 138 -12.56 1.56 -8.08
N TYR A 139 -11.86 2.15 -9.03
CA TYR A 139 -10.60 2.87 -8.78
C TYR A 139 -10.79 4.03 -7.78
N ILE A 140 -11.85 4.82 -7.90
CA ILE A 140 -12.19 5.89 -6.93
C ILE A 140 -12.42 5.33 -5.53
N SER A 141 -13.04 4.15 -5.41
CA SER A 141 -13.26 3.52 -4.09
C SER A 141 -11.97 3.13 -3.38
N TYR A 142 -10.89 2.92 -4.13
CA TYR A 142 -9.55 2.63 -3.64
C TYR A 142 -8.62 3.86 -3.60
N GLY A 143 -9.14 5.06 -3.83
CA GLY A 143 -8.39 6.31 -3.66
C GLY A 143 -7.76 6.86 -4.94
N PHE A 144 -8.26 6.49 -6.11
CA PHE A 144 -7.76 7.00 -7.38
C PHE A 144 -7.74 8.53 -7.41
N ASP A 145 -6.61 9.09 -7.84
CA ASP A 145 -6.46 10.51 -8.09
C ASP A 145 -6.99 10.85 -9.49
N ILE A 146 -8.18 11.44 -9.50
CA ILE A 146 -8.89 11.78 -10.75
C ILE A 146 -8.27 12.94 -11.54
N ASP A 147 -7.30 13.64 -10.95
CA ASP A 147 -6.61 14.76 -11.57
C ASP A 147 -5.28 14.36 -12.24
N LEU A 148 -4.91 13.07 -12.19
CA LEU A 148 -3.75 12.54 -12.92
C LEU A 148 -3.90 12.80 -14.43
N ILE A 149 -2.81 13.23 -15.03
CA ILE A 149 -2.73 13.54 -16.47
C ILE A 149 -1.80 12.56 -17.18
N CYS A 150 -2.15 12.20 -18.42
CA CYS A 150 -1.29 11.44 -19.31
C CYS A 150 -0.16 12.30 -19.91
N LYS A 151 0.71 11.72 -20.74
CA LYS A 151 1.82 12.41 -21.40
C LYS A 151 1.39 13.62 -22.23
N GLU A 152 0.22 13.58 -22.86
CA GLU A 152 -0.37 14.67 -23.62
C GLU A 152 -1.01 15.76 -22.72
N GLY A 153 -0.89 15.65 -21.41
CA GLY A 153 -1.42 16.60 -20.45
C GLY A 153 -2.94 16.53 -20.25
N ARG A 154 -3.61 15.43 -20.65
CA ARG A 154 -5.05 15.25 -20.53
C ARG A 154 -5.38 14.43 -19.27
N ASN A 155 -6.37 14.88 -18.50
CA ASN A 155 -7.00 14.05 -17.49
C ASN A 155 -8.01 13.07 -18.14
N ILE A 156 -8.61 12.19 -17.33
CA ILE A 156 -9.52 11.14 -17.82
C ILE A 156 -10.75 11.68 -18.58
N ILE A 157 -11.24 12.89 -18.26
CA ILE A 157 -12.37 13.50 -18.97
C ILE A 157 -11.91 14.05 -20.32
N GLU A 158 -10.80 14.77 -20.33
CA GLU A 158 -10.21 15.35 -21.56
C GLU A 158 -9.75 14.23 -22.51
N ALA A 159 -9.24 13.12 -21.98
CA ALA A 159 -8.90 11.93 -22.77
C ALA A 159 -10.13 11.33 -23.46
N MET A 160 -11.25 11.22 -22.74
CA MET A 160 -12.51 10.68 -23.29
C MET A 160 -13.15 11.64 -24.30
N GLU A 161 -13.13 12.96 -24.04
CA GLU A 161 -13.59 13.99 -24.99
C GLU A 161 -12.73 14.01 -26.26
N PHE A 162 -11.44 13.72 -26.16
CA PHE A 162 -10.54 13.61 -27.31
C PHE A 162 -10.90 12.39 -28.21
N GLN A 163 -11.43 11.33 -27.64
CA GLN A 163 -11.89 10.12 -28.36
C GLN A 163 -13.35 10.25 -28.82
N TYR A 164 -13.75 11.41 -29.37
CA TYR A 164 -15.14 11.76 -29.70
C TYR A 164 -15.80 10.79 -30.73
N ASP A 165 -14.99 10.18 -31.61
CA ASP A 165 -15.52 9.20 -32.58
C ASP A 165 -15.90 7.87 -31.93
N LYS A 166 -15.38 7.60 -30.74
CA LYS A 166 -15.53 6.36 -30.00
C LYS A 166 -16.60 6.42 -28.92
N TYR A 167 -16.67 7.55 -28.19
CA TYR A 167 -17.58 7.73 -27.07
C TYR A 167 -18.72 8.67 -27.42
N LYS A 168 -19.96 8.23 -27.12
CA LYS A 168 -21.14 9.06 -27.27
C LYS A 168 -21.18 10.15 -26.19
N GLU A 169 -21.87 11.25 -26.48
CA GLU A 169 -22.04 12.38 -25.53
C GLU A 169 -22.57 11.93 -24.15
N ASP A 170 -23.44 10.92 -24.12
CA ASP A 170 -23.99 10.38 -22.88
C ASP A 170 -22.95 9.59 -22.06
N ASP A 171 -21.96 8.96 -22.68
CA ASP A 171 -20.88 8.27 -22.00
C ASP A 171 -19.98 9.29 -21.31
N VAL A 172 -19.62 10.35 -22.02
CA VAL A 172 -18.85 11.48 -21.48
C VAL A 172 -19.60 12.14 -20.31
N LYS A 173 -20.89 12.37 -20.45
CA LYS A 173 -21.74 12.95 -19.38
C LYS A 173 -21.77 12.07 -18.14
N ARG A 174 -21.86 10.75 -18.29
CA ARG A 174 -21.85 9.80 -17.16
C ARG A 174 -20.51 9.83 -16.42
N LEU A 175 -19.39 9.78 -17.16
CA LEU A 175 -18.05 9.84 -16.58
C LEU A 175 -17.82 11.18 -15.87
N LYS A 176 -18.22 12.29 -16.51
CA LYS A 176 -18.12 13.63 -15.96
C LYS A 176 -18.93 13.80 -14.67
N ALA A 177 -20.11 13.21 -14.60
CA ALA A 177 -20.92 13.22 -13.37
C ALA A 177 -20.20 12.53 -12.19
N ILE A 178 -19.50 11.40 -12.46
CA ILE A 178 -18.69 10.69 -11.44
C ILE A 178 -17.50 11.56 -11.01
N TYR A 179 -16.79 12.15 -11.97
CA TYR A 179 -15.65 13.02 -11.76
C TYR A 179 -16.04 14.24 -10.92
N ASP A 180 -17.09 14.98 -11.33
CA ASP A 180 -17.56 16.18 -10.62
C ASP A 180 -18.09 15.85 -9.23
N GLY A 181 -18.80 14.72 -9.11
CA GLY A 181 -19.26 14.19 -7.82
C GLY A 181 -18.08 13.93 -6.86
N ARG A 182 -16.99 13.33 -7.35
CA ARG A 182 -15.78 13.12 -6.55
C ARG A 182 -15.11 14.43 -6.16
N LYS A 183 -14.94 15.36 -7.10
CA LYS A 183 -14.39 16.70 -6.81
C LYS A 183 -15.22 17.48 -5.79
N LYS A 184 -16.55 17.39 -5.87
CA LYS A 184 -17.42 18.02 -4.89
C LYS A 184 -17.23 17.44 -3.50
N VAL A 185 -17.20 16.10 -3.37
CA VAL A 185 -16.95 15.41 -2.10
C VAL A 185 -15.59 15.81 -1.51
N LEU A 186 -14.54 15.88 -2.33
CA LEU A 186 -13.20 16.31 -1.88
C LEU A 186 -13.20 17.77 -1.42
N LYS A 187 -13.87 18.67 -2.16
CA LYS A 187 -14.00 20.08 -1.77
C LYS A 187 -14.81 20.30 -0.50
N GLU A 188 -15.93 19.57 -0.33
CA GLU A 188 -16.76 19.63 0.86
C GLU A 188 -16.00 19.08 2.08
N ARG A 189 -15.30 17.93 1.91
CA ARG A 189 -14.44 17.36 2.93
C ARG A 189 -13.35 18.31 3.37
N ASN A 190 -12.70 18.98 2.43
CA ASN A 190 -11.67 19.99 2.73
C ASN A 190 -12.27 21.20 3.46
N LYS A 191 -13.44 21.72 3.02
CA LYS A 191 -14.10 22.85 3.71
C LYS A 191 -14.51 22.47 5.14
N GLU A 192 -15.05 21.28 5.36
CA GLU A 192 -15.42 20.81 6.69
C GLU A 192 -14.18 20.67 7.61
N ILE A 193 -13.05 20.22 7.06
CA ILE A 193 -11.79 20.11 7.79
C ILE A 193 -11.25 21.49 8.20
N TYR A 194 -11.38 22.52 7.34
CA TYR A 194 -10.88 23.87 7.64
C TYR A 194 -11.77 24.67 8.59
N ASN A 195 -13.11 24.47 8.57
CA ASN A 195 -14.08 25.28 9.27
C ASN A 195 -14.59 24.72 10.60
N THR A 196 -14.19 23.52 11.00
CA THR A 196 -14.66 22.89 12.23
C THR A 196 -13.71 23.16 13.40
N PRO A 197 -14.20 23.64 14.59
CA PRO A 197 -13.39 23.73 15.80
C PRO A 197 -12.76 22.36 16.16
N LYS A 198 -11.58 22.40 16.78
CA LYS A 198 -10.77 21.18 17.04
C LYS A 198 -11.54 20.05 17.76
N GLU A 199 -12.51 20.38 18.60
CA GLU A 199 -13.28 19.42 19.40
C GLU A 199 -14.38 18.66 18.63
N ASN A 200 -14.88 19.20 17.51
CA ASN A 200 -15.99 18.62 16.75
C ASN A 200 -15.58 17.92 15.43
N LYS A 201 -14.30 17.93 15.07
CA LYS A 201 -13.83 17.40 13.79
C LYS A 201 -13.93 15.87 13.68
N ILE A 202 -13.90 15.17 14.80
CA ILE A 202 -13.92 13.70 14.86
C ILE A 202 -15.33 13.14 14.61
N ASN A 203 -16.37 13.84 15.08
CA ASN A 203 -17.76 13.37 14.97
C ASN A 203 -18.37 13.55 13.55
N LEU A 204 -17.89 14.50 12.77
CA LEU A 204 -18.40 14.77 11.41
C LEU A 204 -17.96 13.76 10.35
N ILE A 205 -16.79 13.16 10.56
CA ILE A 205 -16.25 12.14 9.65
C ILE A 205 -17.05 10.83 9.78
N ASN A 206 -17.60 10.56 10.95
CA ASN A 206 -18.30 9.32 11.26
C ASN A 206 -19.81 9.35 10.97
N SER A 207 -20.46 10.52 10.91
CA SER A 207 -21.92 10.63 10.87
C SER A 207 -22.54 10.72 9.46
N LYS A 208 -21.80 11.07 8.42
CA LYS A 208 -22.35 11.28 7.07
C LYS A 208 -22.27 10.08 6.12
N ASN A 209 -21.67 8.97 6.52
CA ASN A 209 -21.65 7.73 5.72
C ASN A 209 -22.93 6.87 5.81
N LEU A 210 -24.01 7.38 6.42
CA LEU A 210 -25.17 6.55 6.82
C LEU A 210 -26.43 6.73 5.98
N LYS A 211 -26.43 7.42 4.83
CA LYS A 211 -27.64 7.54 3.99
C LYS A 211 -27.37 7.40 2.50
N GLN A 212 -27.13 6.21 2.03
CA GLN A 212 -27.58 5.74 0.70
C GLN A 212 -27.67 4.21 0.71
N LYS A 213 -28.91 3.69 0.60
CA LYS A 213 -29.18 2.27 0.44
C LYS A 213 -28.98 1.90 -1.03
N GLU A 214 -27.88 1.24 -1.33
CA GLU A 214 -27.73 0.30 -2.44
C GLU A 214 -26.87 -0.85 -1.92
N GLU A 215 -27.15 -2.07 -2.32
CA GLU A 215 -26.56 -3.30 -1.78
C GLU A 215 -25.03 -3.24 -1.83
N LYS A 216 -24.43 -3.04 -0.67
CA LYS A 216 -22.99 -2.91 -0.49
C LYS A 216 -22.34 -4.28 -0.40
N PRO A 217 -21.14 -4.47 -0.99
CA PRO A 217 -20.25 -5.52 -0.51
C PRO A 217 -20.03 -5.27 0.99
N LYS A 218 -20.02 -6.34 1.80
CA LYS A 218 -19.92 -6.29 3.26
C LYS A 218 -18.86 -5.28 3.67
N GLN A 219 -19.28 -4.13 4.18
CA GLN A 219 -18.40 -3.19 4.86
C GLN A 219 -17.83 -3.90 6.08
N ILE A 220 -16.50 -3.92 6.18
CA ILE A 220 -15.83 -4.21 7.45
C ILE A 220 -16.25 -3.08 8.37
N GLU A 221 -17.07 -3.38 9.37
CA GLU A 221 -17.41 -2.45 10.44
C GLU A 221 -16.11 -1.98 11.05
N ARG A 222 -15.80 -0.69 10.89
CA ARG A 222 -14.71 -0.07 11.64
C ARG A 222 -15.16 -0.03 13.08
N GLU A 223 -14.48 -0.77 13.95
CA GLU A 223 -14.68 -0.61 15.39
C GLU A 223 -14.51 0.88 15.74
N PRO A 224 -15.37 1.42 16.64
CA PRO A 224 -15.26 2.81 17.05
C PRO A 224 -13.87 3.03 17.64
N ILE A 225 -13.17 4.07 17.14
CA ILE A 225 -11.83 4.46 17.57
C ILE A 225 -11.87 4.66 19.07
N ASN A 226 -11.06 3.88 19.76
CA ASN A 226 -10.94 4.01 21.23
C ASN A 226 -10.15 5.27 21.56
N GLN A 227 -10.86 6.41 21.75
CA GLN A 227 -10.29 7.71 22.07
C GLN A 227 -9.31 7.61 23.26
N LYS A 228 -9.65 6.81 24.27
CA LYS A 228 -8.81 6.59 25.45
C LYS A 228 -7.48 5.92 25.10
N LEU A 229 -7.49 5.02 24.10
CA LEU A 229 -6.24 4.40 23.58
C LEU A 229 -5.35 5.45 22.93
N ILE A 230 -5.93 6.32 22.09
CA ILE A 230 -5.17 7.39 21.43
C ILE A 230 -4.51 8.30 22.45
N GLU A 231 -5.24 8.79 23.45
CA GLU A 231 -4.70 9.62 24.53
C GLU A 231 -3.58 8.91 25.31
N GLN A 232 -3.67 7.60 25.48
CA GLN A 232 -2.61 6.81 26.11
C GLN A 232 -1.37 6.67 25.24
N LEU A 233 -1.54 6.51 23.91
CA LEU A 233 -0.43 6.41 22.97
C LEU A 233 0.28 7.75 22.77
N GLU A 234 -0.47 8.85 22.72
CA GLU A 234 0.06 10.22 22.57
C GLU A 234 0.95 10.67 23.73
N GLN A 235 0.91 9.98 24.87
CA GLN A 235 1.89 10.19 25.96
C GLN A 235 3.32 9.75 25.59
N PHE A 236 3.47 8.94 24.55
CA PHE A 236 4.75 8.38 24.12
C PHE A 236 5.25 8.94 22.80
N GLY A 237 4.36 9.48 21.96
CA GLY A 237 4.69 9.95 20.64
C GLY A 237 3.48 10.43 19.85
N GLU A 238 3.57 10.50 18.54
CA GLU A 238 2.50 10.96 17.65
C GLU A 238 1.80 9.80 16.96
N VAL A 239 0.47 9.78 16.97
CA VAL A 239 -0.33 8.80 16.23
C VAL A 239 -0.54 9.31 14.81
N LEU A 240 0.15 8.70 13.83
CA LEU A 240 0.19 9.18 12.44
C LEU A 240 -1.13 9.02 11.70
N ASN A 241 -1.93 8.01 12.00
CA ASN A 241 -3.22 7.76 11.35
C ASN A 241 -4.20 8.93 11.44
N TYR A 242 -4.00 9.85 12.39
CA TYR A 242 -4.84 11.04 12.63
C TYR A 242 -4.16 12.33 12.21
N ARG A 243 -2.91 12.24 11.70
CA ARG A 243 -2.25 13.39 11.10
C ARG A 243 -3.08 13.88 9.90
N LYS A 244 -3.18 15.19 9.74
CA LYS A 244 -3.88 15.79 8.61
C LYS A 244 -2.95 15.77 7.41
N TYR A 245 -3.28 14.92 6.46
CA TYR A 245 -2.63 14.92 5.16
C TYR A 245 -3.48 15.74 4.19
N SER A 246 -2.91 16.77 3.59
CA SER A 246 -3.57 17.59 2.56
C SER A 246 -3.62 16.87 1.21
N SER A 247 -2.70 15.94 0.99
CA SER A 247 -2.56 15.09 -0.20
C SER A 247 -1.87 13.79 0.21
N CYS A 248 -1.68 12.87 -0.72
CA CYS A 248 -0.82 11.71 -0.57
C CYS A 248 0.58 12.17 -0.10
N PRO A 249 1.13 11.63 1.00
CA PRO A 249 2.42 12.08 1.55
C PRO A 249 3.61 11.87 0.64
N THR A 250 3.53 10.90 -0.29
CA THR A 250 4.62 10.60 -1.24
C THR A 250 4.11 10.48 -2.66
N ILE A 251 5.00 10.80 -3.62
CA ILE A 251 4.80 10.58 -5.06
C ILE A 251 6.01 9.78 -5.55
N GLY A 252 5.76 8.76 -6.38
CA GLY A 252 6.83 7.95 -6.99
C GLY A 252 7.61 7.05 -6.01
N ARG A 253 7.02 6.68 -4.86
CA ARG A 253 7.63 5.84 -3.81
C ARG A 253 6.90 4.51 -3.58
N GLU A 254 6.15 4.07 -4.55
CA GLU A 254 5.27 2.90 -4.46
C GLU A 254 6.04 1.62 -4.20
N GLU A 255 7.21 1.48 -4.83
CA GLU A 255 8.06 0.31 -4.66
C GLU A 255 8.57 0.19 -3.23
N GLU A 256 9.03 1.30 -2.64
CA GLU A 256 9.49 1.33 -1.26
C GLU A 256 8.34 1.09 -0.28
N VAL A 257 7.19 1.72 -0.50
CA VAL A 257 5.97 1.50 0.29
C VAL A 257 5.56 0.04 0.25
N MET A 258 5.59 -0.59 -0.94
CA MET A 258 5.29 -2.01 -1.11
C MET A 258 6.29 -2.90 -0.37
N LYS A 259 7.60 -2.64 -0.50
CA LYS A 259 8.65 -3.38 0.22
C LYS A 259 8.43 -3.33 1.74
N ILE A 260 8.00 -2.16 2.26
CA ILE A 260 7.67 -2.02 3.69
C ILE A 260 6.46 -2.86 4.06
N MET A 261 5.38 -2.82 3.27
CA MET A 261 4.19 -3.62 3.53
C MET A 261 4.50 -5.13 3.51
N VAL A 262 5.30 -5.58 2.54
CA VAL A 262 5.77 -6.98 2.47
C VAL A 262 6.61 -7.35 3.70
N ALA A 263 7.52 -6.48 4.14
CA ALA A 263 8.31 -6.72 5.34
C ALA A 263 7.44 -6.76 6.61
N LEU A 264 6.41 -5.91 6.71
CA LEU A 264 5.44 -5.94 7.81
C LEU A 264 4.56 -7.20 7.81
N ALA A 265 4.34 -7.81 6.65
CA ALA A 265 3.60 -9.08 6.54
C ALA A 265 4.39 -10.29 7.05
N LYS A 266 5.73 -10.23 7.05
CA LYS A 266 6.58 -11.32 7.55
C LYS A 266 6.49 -11.40 9.07
N ASP A 267 6.35 -12.61 9.61
CA ASP A 267 6.30 -12.80 11.07
C ASP A 267 7.67 -12.65 11.75
N THR A 268 8.75 -12.76 10.99
CA THR A 268 10.11 -12.88 11.55
C THR A 268 10.90 -11.59 11.54
N THR A 269 10.53 -10.63 10.71
CA THR A 269 11.28 -9.38 10.49
C THR A 269 10.37 -8.15 10.50
N SER A 270 10.98 -7.00 10.65
CA SER A 270 10.38 -5.67 10.57
C SER A 270 11.17 -4.82 9.56
N PRO A 271 10.58 -3.85 8.86
CA PRO A 271 11.32 -2.99 7.94
C PRO A 271 12.20 -1.97 8.66
N ILE A 272 13.40 -1.73 8.10
CA ILE A 272 14.23 -0.57 8.45
C ILE A 272 14.56 0.22 7.18
N LEU A 273 14.20 1.51 7.17
CA LEU A 273 14.43 2.44 6.08
C LEU A 273 15.82 3.09 6.25
N VAL A 274 16.69 2.83 5.29
CA VAL A 274 18.08 3.32 5.31
C VAL A 274 18.30 4.25 4.13
N GLY A 275 18.68 5.49 4.36
CA GLY A 275 18.94 6.47 3.30
C GLY A 275 19.48 7.78 3.85
N GLU A 276 19.94 8.67 3.01
CA GLU A 276 20.48 9.97 3.41
C GLU A 276 19.44 10.83 4.16
N SER A 277 19.91 11.84 4.89
CA SER A 277 18.99 12.78 5.53
C SER A 277 18.20 13.54 4.45
N GLY A 278 16.90 13.70 4.66
CA GLY A 278 16.04 14.45 3.72
C GLY A 278 15.45 13.65 2.55
N VAL A 279 15.88 12.40 2.28
CA VAL A 279 15.39 11.61 1.12
C VAL A 279 13.92 11.17 1.19
N GLY A 280 13.19 11.52 2.25
CA GLY A 280 11.77 11.21 2.37
C GLY A 280 11.43 9.95 3.17
N LYS A 281 12.33 9.39 3.99
CA LYS A 281 12.04 8.22 4.84
C LYS A 281 10.79 8.39 5.71
N THR A 282 10.64 9.57 6.32
CA THR A 282 9.46 9.90 7.15
C THR A 282 8.20 10.01 6.29
N ALA A 283 8.29 10.64 5.12
CA ALA A 283 7.16 10.75 4.21
C ALA A 283 6.63 9.38 3.76
N ILE A 284 7.53 8.41 3.53
CA ILE A 284 7.15 7.02 3.21
C ILE A 284 6.41 6.36 4.38
N ALA A 285 6.83 6.60 5.63
CA ALA A 285 6.13 6.09 6.80
C ALA A 285 4.76 6.75 7.00
N ASP A 286 4.68 8.06 6.74
CA ASP A 286 3.42 8.82 6.70
C ASP A 286 2.47 8.27 5.63
N GLU A 287 2.99 7.88 4.46
CA GLU A 287 2.21 7.26 3.39
C GLU A 287 1.54 5.96 3.84
N ILE A 288 2.24 5.12 4.59
CA ILE A 288 1.66 3.89 5.12
C ILE A 288 0.54 4.20 6.11
N ALA A 289 0.74 5.19 7.01
CA ALA A 289 -0.28 5.62 7.95
C ALA A 289 -1.51 6.21 7.21
N TYR A 290 -1.27 7.01 6.16
CA TYR A 290 -2.30 7.53 5.29
C TYR A 290 -3.09 6.40 4.62
N ARG A 291 -2.42 5.41 4.04
CA ARG A 291 -3.06 4.25 3.40
C ARG A 291 -3.85 3.39 4.39
N ILE A 292 -3.37 3.23 5.63
CA ILE A 292 -4.14 2.56 6.69
C ILE A 292 -5.40 3.36 7.01
N SER A 293 -5.31 4.68 7.15
CA SER A 293 -6.45 5.53 7.48
C SER A 293 -7.50 5.59 6.37
N THR A 294 -7.08 5.47 5.11
CA THR A 294 -7.96 5.43 3.93
C THR A 294 -8.47 4.03 3.61
N GLY A 295 -7.96 3.00 4.29
CA GLY A 295 -8.30 1.60 4.04
C GLY A 295 -7.65 0.99 2.79
N THR A 296 -6.68 1.69 2.19
CA THR A 296 -5.94 1.27 0.98
C THR A 296 -4.71 0.43 1.32
N VAL A 297 -4.87 -0.49 2.26
CA VAL A 297 -3.81 -1.38 2.76
C VAL A 297 -4.28 -2.82 2.85
N PRO A 298 -3.32 -3.74 2.97
CA PRO A 298 -3.53 -5.15 3.26
C PRO A 298 -4.49 -5.40 4.41
N LYS A 299 -5.28 -6.49 4.30
CA LYS A 299 -6.18 -6.92 5.38
C LYS A 299 -5.46 -7.00 6.74
N PHE A 300 -4.20 -7.46 6.76
CA PHE A 300 -3.41 -7.56 7.99
C PHE A 300 -2.96 -6.18 8.53
N LEU A 301 -3.00 -5.11 7.73
CA LEU A 301 -2.72 -3.72 8.14
C LEU A 301 -4.00 -2.91 8.40
N GLN A 302 -5.17 -3.40 7.99
CA GLN A 302 -6.44 -2.70 8.23
C GLN A 302 -6.70 -2.54 9.72
N GLY A 303 -7.07 -1.33 10.14
CA GLY A 303 -7.34 -1.01 11.53
C GLY A 303 -6.10 -0.93 12.42
N LYS A 304 -4.87 -1.09 11.88
CA LYS A 304 -3.65 -0.86 12.66
C LYS A 304 -3.40 0.62 12.87
N ILE A 305 -2.72 0.93 13.96
CA ILE A 305 -2.32 2.28 14.35
C ILE A 305 -0.80 2.37 14.17
N ILE A 306 -0.30 3.46 13.58
CA ILE A 306 1.14 3.76 13.58
C ILE A 306 1.42 4.83 14.62
N LEU A 307 2.22 4.47 15.61
CA LEU A 307 2.73 5.36 16.64
C LEU A 307 4.18 5.73 16.34
N GLU A 308 4.42 6.98 16.03
CA GLU A 308 5.76 7.53 15.85
C GLU A 308 6.36 7.87 17.21
N ILE A 309 7.55 7.35 17.48
CA ILE A 309 8.31 7.62 18.69
C ILE A 309 9.74 8.03 18.39
N ASN A 310 10.31 8.87 19.28
CA ASN A 310 11.75 9.12 19.34
C ASN A 310 12.28 8.53 20.66
N PRO A 311 13.27 7.62 20.63
CA PRO A 311 13.85 7.03 21.84
C PRO A 311 14.39 8.04 22.85
N GLU A 312 14.96 9.15 22.38
CA GLU A 312 15.49 10.22 23.23
C GLU A 312 14.39 10.93 24.01
N THR A 313 13.27 11.27 23.32
CA THR A 313 12.11 11.90 23.98
C THR A 313 11.46 10.98 25.01
N ILE A 314 11.48 9.66 24.77
CA ILE A 314 10.99 8.70 25.79
C ILE A 314 11.87 8.72 27.05
N ALA A 315 13.17 8.94 26.89
CA ALA A 315 14.12 9.02 28.01
C ALA A 315 14.02 10.34 28.79
N GLU A 316 13.49 11.39 28.19
CA GLU A 316 13.30 12.69 28.86
C GLU A 316 12.42 12.55 30.11
N GLY A 317 12.86 13.21 31.20
CA GLY A 317 12.19 13.18 32.51
C GLY A 317 12.36 11.87 33.28
N CYS A 318 13.16 10.92 32.78
CA CYS A 318 13.49 9.71 33.51
C CYS A 318 14.76 9.92 34.33
N GLU A 319 14.61 10.35 35.58
CA GLU A 319 15.75 10.60 36.51
C GLU A 319 16.56 9.33 36.85
N TYR A 320 15.92 8.15 36.74
CA TYR A 320 16.51 6.86 37.11
C TYR A 320 16.18 5.81 36.04
N VAL A 321 17.09 4.86 35.83
CA VAL A 321 16.96 3.77 34.85
C VAL A 321 15.64 2.98 35.01
N GLY A 322 15.21 2.72 36.24
CA GLY A 322 13.96 2.02 36.53
C GLY A 322 12.71 2.73 36.01
N LYS A 323 12.66 4.07 36.03
CA LYS A 323 11.53 4.84 35.46
C LYS A 323 11.49 4.73 33.94
N PHE A 324 12.65 4.71 33.29
CA PHE A 324 12.74 4.51 31.85
C PHE A 324 12.27 3.10 31.45
N GLU A 325 12.74 2.06 32.14
CA GLU A 325 12.30 0.68 31.90
C GLU A 325 10.79 0.50 32.10
N GLU A 326 10.22 1.11 33.12
CA GLU A 326 8.78 1.10 33.38
C GLU A 326 8.00 1.79 32.25
N LYS A 327 8.47 2.98 31.80
CA LYS A 327 7.86 3.75 30.71
C LYS A 327 7.88 2.96 29.40
N VAL A 328 9.03 2.36 29.04
CA VAL A 328 9.18 1.52 27.86
C VAL A 328 8.32 0.25 27.95
N SER A 329 8.31 -0.41 29.11
CA SER A 329 7.49 -1.61 29.32
C SER A 329 5.99 -1.32 29.19
N ARG A 330 5.54 -0.16 29.68
CA ARG A 330 4.15 0.29 29.53
C ARG A 330 3.81 0.58 28.07
N LEU A 331 4.68 1.26 27.34
CA LEU A 331 4.54 1.50 25.90
C LEU A 331 4.38 0.18 25.14
N LEU A 332 5.31 -0.76 25.32
CA LEU A 332 5.32 -2.02 24.57
C LEU A 332 4.09 -2.90 24.89
N LYS A 333 3.59 -2.87 26.12
CA LYS A 333 2.32 -3.52 26.46
C LYS A 333 1.13 -2.91 25.72
N LEU A 334 1.04 -1.58 25.64
CA LEU A 334 -0.02 -0.90 24.92
C LEU A 334 0.03 -1.24 23.42
N VAL A 335 1.24 -1.26 22.84
CA VAL A 335 1.46 -1.58 21.42
C VAL A 335 1.05 -3.03 21.11
N GLU A 336 1.48 -3.98 21.94
CA GLU A 336 1.18 -5.41 21.77
C GLU A 336 -0.33 -5.70 21.87
N GLN A 337 -1.01 -5.07 22.82
CA GLN A 337 -2.44 -5.32 23.10
C GLN A 337 -3.39 -4.68 22.08
N ASN A 338 -2.94 -3.67 21.33
CA ASN A 338 -3.83 -2.81 20.55
C ASN A 338 -3.49 -2.72 19.05
N ASN A 339 -2.80 -3.72 18.50
CA ASN A 339 -2.48 -3.77 17.08
C ASN A 339 -1.72 -2.53 16.55
N VAL A 340 -0.83 -1.96 17.37
CA VAL A 340 -0.04 -0.78 17.04
C VAL A 340 1.27 -1.20 16.37
N ILE A 341 1.66 -0.48 15.33
CA ILE A 341 2.99 -0.55 14.70
C ILE A 341 3.81 0.62 15.24
N LEU A 342 5.00 0.36 15.77
CA LEU A 342 5.90 1.42 16.18
C LEU A 342 6.69 1.94 14.98
N LEU A 343 6.65 3.24 14.74
CA LEU A 343 7.62 3.93 13.90
C LEU A 343 8.70 4.53 14.80
N ILE A 344 9.91 4.00 14.74
CA ILE A 344 11.05 4.48 15.52
C ILE A 344 11.94 5.31 14.62
N LYS A 345 11.88 6.64 14.80
CA LYS A 345 12.81 7.55 14.15
C LYS A 345 14.20 7.39 14.72
N GLU A 346 15.19 7.46 13.84
CA GLU A 346 16.60 7.35 14.22
C GLU A 346 16.86 6.13 15.12
N ILE A 347 16.41 4.97 14.66
CA ILE A 347 16.41 3.71 15.44
C ILE A 347 17.82 3.35 15.99
N HIS A 348 18.88 3.92 15.45
CA HIS A 348 20.24 3.75 15.98
C HIS A 348 20.38 4.31 17.40
N THR A 349 19.57 5.33 17.77
CA THR A 349 19.59 5.95 19.11
C THR A 349 19.05 5.04 20.22
N VAL A 350 18.38 3.92 19.88
CA VAL A 350 17.89 2.95 20.91
C VAL A 350 19.01 2.37 21.78
N HIS A 351 20.28 2.46 21.35
CA HIS A 351 21.44 1.99 22.08
C HIS A 351 21.97 2.98 23.13
N GLY A 352 21.48 4.22 23.18
CA GLY A 352 21.92 5.25 24.14
C GLY A 352 21.06 5.37 25.40
N PRO A 353 19.74 5.57 25.27
CA PRO A 353 18.86 5.80 26.39
C PRO A 353 18.75 4.60 27.34
N GLY A 354 18.94 4.84 28.63
CA GLY A 354 18.87 3.81 29.67
C GLY A 354 20.19 3.10 30.02
N THR A 355 21.29 3.37 29.30
CA THR A 355 22.60 2.79 29.63
C THR A 355 23.27 3.53 30.80
N THR A 356 23.55 2.78 31.86
CA THR A 356 24.54 3.16 32.87
C THR A 356 25.68 2.13 32.83
N SER A 357 26.88 2.53 33.25
CA SER A 357 28.09 1.69 33.24
C SER A 357 27.96 0.34 33.97
N LYS A 358 26.83 0.01 34.56
CA LYS A 358 26.53 -1.24 35.31
C LYS A 358 25.32 -2.03 34.86
N ASN A 359 24.45 -1.49 34.01
CA ASN A 359 23.23 -2.19 33.55
C ASN A 359 23.08 -2.16 32.04
N ASN A 360 23.10 -3.34 31.41
CA ASN A 360 22.87 -3.55 29.96
C ASN A 360 21.37 -3.51 29.55
N ASN A 361 20.49 -2.88 30.32
CA ASN A 361 19.07 -2.76 30.01
C ASN A 361 18.78 -1.46 29.25
N ASP A 362 19.35 -1.36 28.07
CA ASP A 362 19.01 -0.31 27.11
C ASP A 362 17.69 -0.62 26.35
N PHE A 363 17.12 0.38 25.72
CA PHE A 363 15.91 0.19 24.92
C PHE A 363 16.08 -0.89 23.86
N ALA A 364 17.28 -1.01 23.26
CA ALA A 364 17.60 -2.03 22.28
C ALA A 364 17.43 -3.46 22.83
N SER A 365 17.83 -3.71 24.07
CA SER A 365 17.70 -5.03 24.70
C SER A 365 16.24 -5.39 24.98
N ILE A 366 15.43 -4.41 25.39
CA ILE A 366 13.99 -4.61 25.62
C ILE A 366 13.29 -4.84 24.28
N LEU A 367 13.56 -4.01 23.28
CA LEU A 367 13.02 -4.11 21.92
C LEU A 367 13.34 -5.47 21.28
N LYS A 368 14.59 -5.93 21.43
CA LYS A 368 15.02 -7.24 20.94
C LYS A 368 14.17 -8.36 21.50
N LYS A 369 13.91 -8.38 22.83
CA LYS A 369 13.08 -9.42 23.46
C LYS A 369 11.67 -9.45 22.90
N GLN A 370 11.08 -8.30 22.59
CA GLN A 370 9.73 -8.21 22.04
C GLN A 370 9.67 -8.63 20.57
N LEU A 371 10.67 -8.24 19.77
CA LEU A 371 10.78 -8.68 18.38
C LEU A 371 10.97 -10.20 18.29
N ASP A 372 11.72 -10.81 19.22
CA ASP A 372 11.90 -12.27 19.27
C ASP A 372 10.59 -13.03 19.58
N ARG A 373 9.65 -12.40 20.28
CA ARG A 373 8.33 -12.96 20.58
C ARG A 373 7.33 -12.83 19.43
N LYS A 374 7.71 -12.13 18.34
CA LYS A 374 6.86 -11.86 17.15
C LYS A 374 5.57 -11.09 17.46
N SER A 375 5.46 -10.49 18.63
CA SER A 375 4.28 -9.75 19.08
C SER A 375 4.34 -8.26 18.70
N LEU A 376 5.50 -7.80 18.25
CA LEU A 376 5.77 -6.39 17.93
C LEU A 376 6.13 -6.24 16.45
N LYS A 377 5.53 -5.24 15.80
CA LYS A 377 5.94 -4.74 14.49
C LYS A 377 6.51 -3.35 14.60
N VAL A 378 7.64 -3.14 13.93
CA VAL A 378 8.38 -1.89 13.97
C VAL A 378 8.72 -1.44 12.56
N ILE A 379 8.64 -0.15 12.29
CA ILE A 379 9.28 0.51 11.16
C ILE A 379 10.42 1.34 11.74
N GLY A 380 11.66 1.04 11.36
CA GLY A 380 12.82 1.83 11.78
C GLY A 380 13.24 2.81 10.68
N THR A 381 13.75 3.99 11.04
CA THR A 381 14.43 4.88 10.09
C THR A 381 15.82 5.22 10.59
N THR A 382 16.81 5.30 9.68
CA THR A 382 18.19 5.68 10.01
C THR A 382 18.93 6.16 8.73
N THR A 383 20.08 6.79 8.88
CA THR A 383 20.97 7.10 7.75
C THR A 383 21.85 5.91 7.37
N LYS A 384 22.47 5.93 6.18
CA LYS A 384 23.41 4.89 5.73
C LYS A 384 24.63 4.81 6.67
N GLN A 385 25.14 5.96 7.10
CA GLN A 385 26.28 6.05 8.01
C GLN A 385 25.96 5.43 9.36
N GLU A 386 24.89 5.87 10.02
CA GLU A 386 24.44 5.39 11.33
C GLU A 386 24.05 3.91 11.31
N TYR A 387 23.41 3.46 10.23
CA TYR A 387 23.14 2.04 10.04
C TYR A 387 24.40 1.20 10.07
N THR A 388 25.45 1.64 9.34
CA THR A 388 26.73 0.92 9.25
C THR A 388 27.50 0.96 10.56
N GLU A 389 27.52 2.11 11.21
CA GLU A 389 28.30 2.34 12.44
C GLU A 389 27.67 1.68 13.66
N TYR A 390 26.37 1.88 13.87
CA TYR A 390 25.69 1.52 15.11
C TYR A 390 24.76 0.31 14.99
N PHE A 391 24.11 0.10 13.84
CA PHE A 391 23.06 -0.90 13.72
C PHE A 391 23.52 -2.22 13.10
N SER A 392 24.31 -2.17 12.03
CA SER A 392 24.70 -3.34 11.24
C SER A 392 25.43 -4.43 12.03
N LYS A 393 26.12 -4.05 13.10
CA LYS A 393 26.92 -4.94 13.98
C LYS A 393 26.12 -5.46 15.17
N THR A 394 24.87 -5.03 15.34
CA THR A 394 24.06 -5.37 16.50
C THR A 394 23.24 -6.65 16.29
N ALA A 395 22.77 -7.24 17.39
CA ALA A 395 21.88 -8.38 17.34
C ALA A 395 20.48 -8.03 16.77
N LEU A 396 20.13 -6.74 16.69
CA LEU A 396 18.87 -6.26 16.08
C LEU A 396 18.87 -6.43 14.57
N LYS A 397 19.99 -6.37 13.88
CA LYS A 397 20.09 -6.49 12.42
C LYS A 397 19.29 -7.68 11.86
N ARG A 398 19.38 -8.85 12.54
CA ARG A 398 18.71 -10.09 12.08
C ARG A 398 17.18 -10.03 12.15
N ARG A 399 16.61 -9.00 12.78
CA ARG A 399 15.17 -8.79 12.99
C ARG A 399 14.60 -7.73 12.08
N PHE A 400 15.46 -7.18 11.21
CA PHE A 400 15.04 -6.14 10.29
C PHE A 400 15.41 -6.47 8.85
N ASP A 401 14.46 -6.24 7.96
CA ASP A 401 14.68 -6.20 6.51
C ASP A 401 15.10 -4.78 6.13
N THR A 402 16.27 -4.64 5.55
CA THR A 402 16.82 -3.34 5.16
C THR A 402 16.22 -2.92 3.82
N ILE A 403 15.58 -1.77 3.80
CA ILE A 403 15.02 -1.12 2.61
C ILE A 403 15.82 0.16 2.39
N VAL A 404 16.58 0.20 1.30
CA VAL A 404 17.39 1.38 0.93
C VAL A 404 16.47 2.38 0.25
N ILE A 405 16.50 3.63 0.73
CA ILE A 405 15.77 4.75 0.15
C ILE A 405 16.80 5.67 -0.50
N GLU A 406 16.71 5.82 -1.80
CA GLU A 406 17.56 6.69 -2.59
C GLU A 406 16.86 8.01 -2.90
N GLU A 407 17.62 9.01 -3.32
CA GLU A 407 17.00 10.24 -3.84
C GLU A 407 16.14 9.92 -5.06
N PRO A 408 14.97 10.58 -5.20
CA PRO A 408 14.17 10.42 -6.42
C PRO A 408 15.04 10.85 -7.62
N ASN A 409 14.98 10.07 -8.70
CA ASN A 409 15.58 10.52 -9.96
C ASN A 409 14.89 11.81 -10.41
N GLU A 410 15.66 12.78 -10.92
CA GLU A 410 15.16 14.07 -11.39
C GLU A 410 14.17 13.96 -12.56
N ASP A 411 13.93 12.76 -13.08
CA ASP A 411 13.03 12.43 -14.19
C ASP A 411 11.59 12.06 -13.74
N LEU A 412 11.22 12.36 -12.47
CA LEU A 412 9.87 12.13 -11.91
C LEU A 412 9.04 13.41 -11.84
#